data_4e05bb078898276d0bb8974cb8f3c291
#
_entry.id   4e05bb078898276d0bb8974cb8f3c291
#
_cell.length_a   1.000
_cell.length_b   1.000
_cell.length_c   1.000
_cell.angle_alpha   90.00
_cell.angle_beta   90.00
_cell.angle_gamma   90.00
#
_symmetry.space_group_name_H-M   'P 1'
#
loop_
_entity.id
_entity.type
_entity.pdbx_description
1 polymer ?
#
loop_
_entity_poly.entity_id
_entity_poly.type
_entity_poly.pdbx_seq_one_letter_code
_entity_poly.pdbx_strand_id
1 'polypeptide(L)'
;TTDQFEVNEGTFNSPTYKKYAGRSGEIVFRLEDKDYRCTLDVEQYDADYSDGEVMTLNTATKGPGIDIVFIGDGYDAKDIAKGTFKQNTEDGFKHFFGIEPYSTYKDYFNVYAVVSKSDDSGIGMVNTVIDTKFGSYFTQNRIKAPAADKCFQWAKRADASMDLSKS
;
A
#
# COMPACT_ATOMS: atom_id res chain seq x y z
N THR A 1 -39.30 11.62 -8.94
CA THR A 1 -38.42 10.43 -8.93
C THR A 1 -37.05 10.90 -9.31
N THR A 2 -36.16 10.94 -8.32
CA THR A 2 -34.73 11.22 -8.53
C THR A 2 -34.12 9.89 -8.96
N ASP A 3 -33.85 9.73 -10.24
CA ASP A 3 -33.06 8.61 -10.73
C ASP A 3 -31.61 8.86 -10.29
N GLN A 4 -31.15 8.12 -9.31
CA GLN A 4 -29.75 8.08 -8.91
C GLN A 4 -29.04 7.12 -9.85
N PHE A 5 -28.07 7.63 -10.62
CA PHE A 5 -27.12 6.81 -11.32
C PHE A 5 -25.99 6.45 -10.35
N GLU A 6 -25.87 5.18 -10.01
CA GLU A 6 -24.65 4.69 -9.36
C GLU A 6 -23.56 4.57 -10.41
N VAL A 7 -22.52 5.38 -10.26
CA VAL A 7 -21.28 5.18 -10.99
C VAL A 7 -20.48 4.15 -10.24
N ASN A 8 -20.46 2.92 -10.71
CA ASN A 8 -19.59 1.89 -10.15
C ASN A 8 -18.11 2.27 -10.41
N GLU A 9 -17.35 2.42 -9.35
CA GLU A 9 -15.91 2.64 -9.43
C GLU A 9 -15.25 1.39 -10.05
N GLY A 10 -14.73 1.52 -11.24
CA GLY A 10 -13.99 0.47 -11.93
C GLY A 10 -12.52 0.84 -12.06
N THR A 11 -11.63 -0.07 -11.75
CA THR A 11 -10.20 0.11 -12.01
C THR A 11 -9.93 -0.28 -13.46
N PHE A 12 -9.67 0.69 -14.32
CA PHE A 12 -9.34 0.44 -15.72
C PHE A 12 -7.84 0.45 -15.93
N ASN A 13 -7.27 -0.71 -16.15
CA ASN A 13 -5.85 -0.88 -16.45
C ASN A 13 -5.62 -0.84 -17.98
N SER A 14 -6.10 0.19 -18.65
CA SER A 14 -5.95 0.34 -20.09
C SER A 14 -4.93 1.44 -20.44
N PRO A 15 -4.20 1.31 -21.56
CA PRO A 15 -3.31 2.37 -22.06
C PRO A 15 -4.05 3.71 -22.27
N THR A 16 -5.33 3.66 -22.57
CA THR A 16 -6.18 4.85 -22.74
C THR A 16 -6.42 5.56 -21.42
N TYR A 17 -6.58 4.83 -20.32
CA TYR A 17 -6.72 5.40 -18.99
C TYR A 17 -5.45 6.18 -18.57
N LYS A 18 -4.26 5.60 -18.75
CA LYS A 18 -2.97 6.25 -18.43
C LYS A 18 -2.80 7.59 -19.18
N LYS A 19 -3.36 7.73 -20.36
CA LYS A 19 -3.33 8.99 -21.14
C LYS A 19 -4.13 10.12 -20.49
N TYR A 20 -5.16 9.81 -19.70
CA TYR A 20 -6.04 10.79 -19.08
C TYR A 20 -5.84 10.91 -17.56
N ALA A 21 -4.93 10.13 -16.98
CA ALA A 21 -4.61 10.23 -15.57
C ALA A 21 -4.22 11.66 -15.17
N GLY A 22 -4.71 12.11 -14.02
CA GLY A 22 -4.47 13.46 -13.50
C GLY A 22 -5.23 14.57 -14.26
N ARG A 23 -6.21 14.23 -15.09
CA ARG A 23 -7.03 15.23 -15.80
C ARG A 23 -8.44 15.24 -15.25
N SER A 24 -8.99 16.44 -15.14
CA SER A 24 -10.41 16.63 -14.86
C SER A 24 -11.15 16.94 -16.15
N GLY A 25 -12.35 16.46 -16.26
CA GLY A 25 -13.24 16.70 -17.39
C GLY A 25 -14.68 16.91 -16.98
N GLU A 26 -15.50 17.39 -17.88
CA GLU A 26 -16.93 17.51 -17.66
C GLU A 26 -17.67 16.62 -18.67
N ILE A 27 -18.57 15.79 -18.17
CA ILE A 27 -19.51 15.03 -19.00
C ILE A 27 -20.83 15.80 -18.98
N VAL A 28 -21.32 16.15 -20.16
CA VAL A 28 -22.62 16.77 -20.31
C VAL A 28 -23.51 15.80 -21.05
N PHE A 29 -24.63 15.46 -20.48
CA PHE A 29 -25.67 14.67 -21.13
C PHE A 29 -27.00 15.41 -21.08
N ARG A 30 -27.77 15.32 -22.17
CA ARG A 30 -29.05 15.97 -22.31
C ARG A 30 -30.18 14.96 -22.17
N LEU A 31 -31.11 15.26 -21.27
CA LEU A 31 -32.32 14.51 -21.10
C LEU A 31 -33.51 15.48 -21.07
N GLU A 32 -34.50 15.28 -21.95
CA GLU A 32 -35.72 16.10 -22.02
C GLU A 32 -35.42 17.61 -22.03
N ASP A 33 -34.58 18.06 -22.94
CA ASP A 33 -34.15 19.47 -23.11
C ASP A 33 -33.44 20.13 -21.94
N LYS A 34 -33.00 19.33 -20.97
CA LYS A 34 -32.15 19.77 -19.86
C LYS A 34 -30.76 19.18 -19.97
N ASP A 35 -29.77 20.04 -19.78
CA ASP A 35 -28.36 19.62 -19.69
C ASP A 35 -28.04 19.28 -18.25
N TYR A 36 -27.51 18.06 -18.03
CA TYR A 36 -26.96 17.59 -16.79
C TYR A 36 -25.45 17.54 -16.93
N ARG A 37 -24.75 18.06 -15.94
CA ARG A 37 -23.28 18.14 -15.92
C ARG A 37 -22.74 17.32 -14.79
N CYS A 38 -21.72 16.51 -15.08
CA CYS A 38 -21.03 15.70 -14.12
C CYS A 38 -19.52 15.94 -14.28
N THR A 39 -18.85 16.30 -13.21
CA THR A 39 -17.39 16.40 -13.21
C THR A 39 -16.79 15.01 -13.09
N LEU A 40 -15.87 14.68 -13.99
CA LEU A 40 -15.09 13.45 -13.95
C LEU A 40 -13.65 13.81 -13.62
N ASP A 41 -13.20 13.39 -12.46
CA ASP A 41 -11.80 13.49 -12.07
C ASP A 41 -11.12 12.13 -12.29
N VAL A 42 -10.13 12.11 -13.18
CA VAL A 42 -9.34 10.91 -13.42
C VAL A 42 -8.13 10.98 -12.51
N GLU A 43 -8.18 10.23 -11.41
CA GLU A 43 -7.07 10.17 -10.46
C GLU A 43 -5.80 9.62 -11.14
N GLN A 44 -4.67 10.24 -10.86
CA GLN A 44 -3.38 9.73 -11.30
C GLN A 44 -2.91 8.67 -10.32
N TYR A 45 -2.62 7.49 -10.84
CA TYR A 45 -1.99 6.42 -10.08
C TYR A 45 -0.53 6.31 -10.53
N ASP A 46 0.39 6.67 -9.63
CA ASP A 46 1.81 6.77 -9.97
C ASP A 46 2.59 5.47 -9.75
N ALA A 47 1.97 4.46 -9.15
CA ALA A 47 2.66 3.24 -8.77
C ALA A 47 1.91 2.00 -9.26
N ASP A 48 2.54 1.28 -10.18
CA ASP A 48 2.05 -0.02 -10.69
C ASP A 48 2.87 -1.15 -10.05
N TYR A 49 2.82 -1.25 -8.70
CA TYR A 49 3.52 -2.29 -7.97
C TYR A 49 2.74 -3.60 -7.97
N SER A 50 3.42 -4.67 -8.29
CA SER A 50 2.88 -6.04 -8.19
C SER A 50 2.86 -6.52 -6.74
N ASP A 51 1.88 -7.36 -6.41
CA ASP A 51 1.82 -8.00 -5.10
C ASP A 51 3.05 -8.89 -4.88
N GLY A 52 3.79 -8.64 -3.82
CA GLY A 52 5.07 -9.28 -3.49
C GLY A 52 6.30 -8.66 -4.16
N GLU A 53 6.15 -7.54 -4.84
CA GLU A 53 7.29 -6.78 -5.35
C GLU A 53 8.13 -6.21 -4.22
N VAL A 54 9.45 -6.22 -4.41
CA VAL A 54 10.41 -5.79 -3.40
C VAL A 54 10.96 -4.41 -3.75
N MET A 55 10.84 -3.49 -2.81
CA MET A 55 11.43 -2.16 -2.89
C MET A 55 12.65 -2.10 -1.97
N THR A 56 13.80 -1.65 -2.46
CA THR A 56 14.98 -1.38 -1.64
C THR A 56 14.95 0.06 -1.15
N LEU A 57 14.91 0.25 0.17
CA LEU A 57 14.87 1.56 0.83
C LEU A 57 16.25 2.01 1.29
N ASN A 58 17.13 1.07 1.65
CA ASN A 58 18.51 1.34 2.04
C ASN A 58 19.38 0.11 1.77
N THR A 59 20.64 0.36 1.44
CA THR A 59 21.65 -0.69 1.32
C THR A 59 22.77 -0.39 2.30
N ALA A 60 23.18 -1.40 3.08
CA ALA A 60 24.28 -1.26 4.02
C ALA A 60 25.57 -0.88 3.29
N THR A 61 26.30 0.07 3.84
CA THR A 61 27.64 0.48 3.35
C THR A 61 28.74 0.01 4.27
N LYS A 62 28.37 -0.56 5.45
CA LYS A 62 29.29 -1.08 6.47
C LYS A 62 28.90 -2.51 6.86
N GLY A 63 29.85 -3.43 6.74
CA GLY A 63 29.66 -4.85 7.07
C GLY A 63 28.70 -5.57 6.10
N PRO A 64 28.23 -6.76 6.46
CA PRO A 64 27.32 -7.56 5.62
C PRO A 64 25.88 -7.01 5.59
N GLY A 65 25.56 -6.09 6.49
CA GLY A 65 24.22 -5.56 6.68
C GLY A 65 23.36 -6.36 7.66
N ILE A 66 22.46 -5.67 8.30
CA ILE A 66 21.37 -6.22 9.09
C ILE A 66 20.10 -5.97 8.33
N ASP A 67 19.35 -7.02 8.00
CA ASP A 67 18.18 -6.91 7.18
C ASP A 67 16.95 -6.49 7.97
N ILE A 68 16.25 -5.47 7.50
CA ILE A 68 14.94 -5.03 7.98
C ILE A 68 13.98 -5.08 6.81
N VAL A 69 12.81 -5.68 7.04
CA VAL A 69 11.75 -5.74 6.03
C VAL A 69 10.49 -5.07 6.55
N PHE A 70 10.06 -4.04 5.85
CA PHE A 70 8.76 -3.42 6.05
C PHE A 70 7.70 -4.19 5.29
N ILE A 71 6.65 -4.60 5.98
CA ILE A 71 5.49 -5.27 5.39
C ILE A 71 4.26 -4.50 5.86
N GLY A 72 3.48 -4.02 4.91
CA GLY A 72 2.20 -3.37 5.20
C GLY A 72 1.06 -4.38 5.23
N ASP A 73 -0.03 -4.06 5.91
CA ASP A 73 -1.28 -4.79 5.84
C ASP A 73 -2.46 -3.83 5.68
N GLY A 74 -3.53 -4.26 5.04
CA GLY A 74 -4.70 -3.43 4.81
C GLY A 74 -4.55 -2.39 3.70
N TYR A 75 -3.70 -2.64 2.72
CA TYR A 75 -3.61 -1.85 1.49
C TYR A 75 -4.22 -2.64 0.34
N ASP A 76 -5.32 -2.17 -0.21
CA ASP A 76 -5.93 -2.76 -1.40
C ASP A 76 -5.21 -2.35 -2.69
N ALA A 77 -5.71 -2.82 -3.84
CA ALA A 77 -5.15 -2.46 -5.14
C ALA A 77 -5.15 -0.95 -5.40
N LYS A 78 -6.13 -0.24 -4.88
CA LYS A 78 -6.32 1.20 -5.04
C LYS A 78 -5.27 1.97 -4.24
N ASP A 79 -5.03 1.56 -2.97
CA ASP A 79 -4.02 2.14 -2.10
C ASP A 79 -2.61 1.97 -2.66
N ILE A 80 -2.34 0.79 -3.23
CA ILE A 80 -1.05 0.52 -3.87
C ILE A 80 -0.87 1.38 -5.11
N ALA A 81 -1.89 1.43 -5.98
CA ALA A 81 -1.86 2.21 -7.20
C ALA A 81 -1.76 3.73 -6.94
N LYS A 82 -2.42 4.24 -5.91
CA LYS A 82 -2.31 5.64 -5.46
C LYS A 82 -0.94 5.98 -4.85
N GLY A 83 -0.12 4.98 -4.58
CA GLY A 83 1.16 5.17 -3.92
C GLY A 83 1.07 5.31 -2.40
N THR A 84 -0.11 5.09 -1.80
CA THR A 84 -0.32 5.18 -0.34
C THR A 84 0.60 4.22 0.40
N PHE A 85 0.70 2.96 -0.07
CA PHE A 85 1.63 1.97 0.50
C PHE A 85 3.07 2.48 0.45
N LYS A 86 3.52 2.96 -0.71
CA LYS A 86 4.88 3.48 -0.90
C LYS A 86 5.16 4.64 0.04
N GLN A 87 4.26 5.63 0.07
CA GLN A 87 4.42 6.83 0.90
C GLN A 87 4.51 6.47 2.39
N ASN A 88 3.59 5.64 2.88
CA ASN A 88 3.57 5.23 4.29
C ASN A 88 4.83 4.41 4.66
N THR A 89 5.33 3.59 3.74
CA THR A 89 6.55 2.80 3.92
C THR A 89 7.78 3.70 3.99
N GLU A 90 7.89 4.68 3.08
CA GLU A 90 8.98 5.65 3.09
C GLU A 90 8.96 6.54 4.34
N ASP A 91 7.79 6.92 4.80
CA ASP A 91 7.63 7.70 6.03
C ASP A 91 7.96 6.86 7.26
N GLY A 92 7.54 5.60 7.29
CA GLY A 92 7.93 4.64 8.33
C GLY A 92 9.45 4.47 8.40
N PHE A 93 10.11 4.32 7.25
CA PHE A 93 11.55 4.26 7.15
C PHE A 93 12.24 5.53 7.69
N LYS A 94 11.77 6.72 7.29
CA LYS A 94 12.30 8.00 7.78
C LYS A 94 12.15 8.13 9.29
N HIS A 95 10.99 7.76 9.83
CA HIS A 95 10.74 7.81 11.27
C HIS A 95 11.63 6.84 12.03
N PHE A 96 11.75 5.59 11.58
CA PHE A 96 12.58 4.57 12.23
C PHE A 96 14.05 5.01 12.31
N PHE A 97 14.62 5.47 11.20
CA PHE A 97 16.00 5.94 11.14
C PHE A 97 16.18 7.41 11.57
N GLY A 98 15.13 8.07 12.02
CA GLY A 98 15.19 9.37 12.70
C GLY A 98 15.39 9.26 14.20
N ILE A 99 15.37 8.05 14.79
CA ILE A 99 15.46 7.81 16.24
C ILE A 99 16.78 7.12 16.56
N GLU A 100 17.45 7.58 17.63
CA GLU A 100 18.63 6.90 18.16
C GLU A 100 18.26 5.58 18.85
N PRO A 101 19.11 4.55 18.70
CA PRO A 101 20.44 4.52 18.05
C PRO A 101 20.40 4.25 16.53
N TYR A 102 19.25 4.05 15.92
CA TYR A 102 19.13 3.62 14.53
C TYR A 102 19.66 4.66 13.54
N SER A 103 19.51 5.95 13.85
CA SER A 103 20.03 7.03 13.02
C SER A 103 21.57 6.94 12.90
N THR A 104 22.27 6.71 14.00
CA THR A 104 23.74 6.58 14.04
C THR A 104 24.22 5.31 13.31
N TYR A 105 23.45 4.22 13.36
CA TYR A 105 23.85 2.93 12.80
C TYR A 105 23.22 2.62 11.44
N LYS A 106 22.58 3.57 10.79
CA LYS A 106 21.87 3.39 9.52
C LYS A 106 22.69 2.69 8.43
N ASP A 107 24.00 2.99 8.36
CA ASP A 107 24.93 2.42 7.38
C ASP A 107 25.12 0.90 7.51
N TYR A 108 24.69 0.29 8.61
CA TYR A 108 24.78 -1.14 8.85
C TYR A 108 23.52 -1.91 8.48
N PHE A 109 22.47 -1.26 7.96
CA PHE A 109 21.19 -1.90 7.65
C PHE A 109 20.93 -1.97 6.15
N ASN A 110 20.50 -3.14 5.69
CA ASN A 110 19.76 -3.29 4.45
C ASN A 110 18.26 -3.16 4.80
N VAL A 111 17.56 -2.33 4.08
CA VAL A 111 16.14 -2.10 4.36
C VAL A 111 15.33 -2.29 3.09
N TYR A 112 14.34 -3.17 3.22
CA TYR A 112 13.45 -3.52 2.13
C TYR A 112 12.00 -3.24 2.52
N ALA A 113 11.16 -3.07 1.52
CA ALA A 113 9.71 -3.16 1.68
C ALA A 113 9.17 -4.19 0.71
N VAL A 114 8.21 -4.99 1.16
CA VAL A 114 7.54 -5.96 0.30
C VAL A 114 6.08 -5.55 0.16
N VAL A 115 5.70 -5.26 -1.07
CA VAL A 115 4.33 -4.88 -1.40
C VAL A 115 3.38 -6.01 -1.04
N SER A 116 2.38 -5.72 -0.24
CA SER A 116 1.39 -6.69 0.23
C SER A 116 -0.01 -6.18 -0.04
N LYS A 117 -0.61 -6.72 -1.08
CA LYS A 117 -1.96 -6.38 -1.49
C LYS A 117 -2.98 -7.16 -0.66
N SER A 118 -3.88 -6.45 0.00
CA SER A 118 -5.05 -6.98 0.68
C SER A 118 -6.28 -6.94 -0.24
N ASP A 119 -7.30 -7.71 0.09
CA ASP A 119 -8.58 -7.65 -0.62
C ASP A 119 -9.37 -6.41 -0.21
N ASP A 120 -9.31 -6.05 1.08
CA ASP A 120 -9.92 -4.83 1.63
C ASP A 120 -8.86 -3.82 2.10
N SER A 121 -9.20 -2.52 2.04
CA SER A 121 -8.41 -1.43 2.61
C SER A 121 -8.73 -1.23 4.09
N GLY A 122 -7.71 -0.90 4.88
CA GLY A 122 -7.82 -0.59 6.30
C GLY A 122 -7.42 -1.74 7.22
N ILE A 123 -7.65 -1.54 8.52
CA ILE A 123 -7.32 -2.52 9.57
C ILE A 123 -8.57 -2.79 10.39
N GLY A 124 -8.88 -4.06 10.64
CA GLY A 124 -9.99 -4.50 11.46
C GLY A 124 -9.89 -4.07 12.92
N MET A 125 -10.98 -4.23 13.64
CA MET A 125 -11.03 -4.15 15.10
C MET A 125 -11.47 -5.50 15.65
N VAL A 126 -11.36 -5.71 16.96
CA VAL A 126 -11.74 -6.98 17.62
C VAL A 126 -13.11 -7.51 17.18
N ASN A 127 -14.06 -6.60 16.90
CA ASN A 127 -15.43 -6.95 16.53
C ASN A 127 -15.77 -6.64 15.05
N THR A 128 -14.79 -6.21 14.26
CA THR A 128 -14.98 -5.86 12.85
C THR A 128 -13.85 -6.48 12.04
N VAL A 129 -14.19 -7.53 11.30
CA VAL A 129 -13.22 -8.21 10.43
C VAL A 129 -13.14 -7.44 9.12
N ILE A 130 -11.92 -7.13 8.70
CA ILE A 130 -11.57 -6.62 7.36
C ILE A 130 -10.68 -7.68 6.72
N ASP A 131 -10.93 -8.00 5.46
CA ASP A 131 -10.16 -9.02 4.75
C ASP A 131 -8.82 -8.47 4.28
N THR A 132 -7.88 -8.45 5.23
CA THR A 132 -6.52 -8.03 4.97
C THR A 132 -5.60 -9.23 4.74
N LYS A 133 -4.49 -9.03 4.05
CA LYS A 133 -3.56 -10.11 3.69
C LYS A 133 -3.06 -10.92 4.88
N PHE A 134 -2.81 -10.25 6.01
CA PHE A 134 -2.27 -10.86 7.23
C PHE A 134 -3.29 -10.93 8.36
N GLY A 135 -4.49 -10.43 8.14
CA GLY A 135 -5.57 -10.43 9.13
C GLY A 135 -5.30 -9.51 10.32
N SER A 136 -4.57 -8.44 10.12
CA SER A 136 -4.22 -7.51 11.21
C SER A 136 -5.44 -6.78 11.74
N TYR A 137 -5.47 -6.59 13.06
CA TYR A 137 -6.57 -5.86 13.72
C TYR A 137 -6.10 -5.11 14.96
N PHE A 138 -6.83 -4.05 15.29
CA PHE A 138 -6.64 -3.30 16.53
C PHE A 138 -7.33 -3.98 17.70
N THR A 139 -6.61 -4.05 18.82
CA THR A 139 -7.18 -4.43 20.11
C THR A 139 -6.70 -3.43 21.17
N GLN A 140 -7.58 -2.66 21.74
CA GLN A 140 -7.27 -1.59 22.68
C GLN A 140 -6.16 -0.66 22.12
N ASN A 141 -4.91 -0.83 22.55
CA ASN A 141 -3.77 0.01 22.16
C ASN A 141 -2.72 -0.75 21.34
N ARG A 142 -3.06 -1.89 20.74
CA ARG A 142 -2.11 -2.74 20.02
C ARG A 142 -2.69 -3.19 18.68
N ILE A 143 -1.79 -3.32 17.70
CA ILE A 143 -2.08 -4.06 16.48
C ILE A 143 -1.65 -5.51 16.71
N LYS A 144 -2.51 -6.45 16.33
CA LYS A 144 -2.18 -7.87 16.27
C LYS A 144 -2.16 -8.32 14.83
N ALA A 145 -1.14 -9.10 14.48
CA ALA A 145 -1.03 -9.80 13.20
C ALA A 145 -1.07 -11.31 13.46
N PRO A 146 -2.26 -11.92 13.43
CA PRO A 146 -2.42 -13.34 13.79
C PRO A 146 -1.70 -14.29 12.82
N ALA A 147 -1.47 -13.84 11.58
CA ALA A 147 -0.77 -14.62 10.56
C ALA A 147 0.75 -14.33 10.53
N ALA A 148 1.41 -14.39 11.69
CA ALA A 148 2.86 -14.10 11.80
C ALA A 148 3.71 -14.96 10.85
N ASP A 149 3.42 -16.26 10.73
CA ASP A 149 4.13 -17.15 9.80
C ASP A 149 4.00 -16.68 8.34
N LYS A 150 2.83 -16.18 7.96
CA LYS A 150 2.60 -15.62 6.63
C LYS A 150 3.40 -14.33 6.43
N CYS A 151 3.48 -13.47 7.45
CA CYS A 151 4.32 -12.27 7.42
C CYS A 151 5.79 -12.65 7.20
N PHE A 152 6.31 -13.64 7.94
CA PHE A 152 7.68 -14.11 7.77
C PHE A 152 7.96 -14.70 6.38
N GLN A 153 7.04 -15.51 5.85
CA GLN A 153 7.16 -16.01 4.49
C GLN A 153 7.16 -14.88 3.45
N TRP A 154 6.41 -13.82 3.73
CA TRP A 154 6.38 -12.65 2.87
C TRP A 154 7.69 -11.86 2.94
N ALA A 155 8.28 -11.71 4.11
CA ALA A 155 9.59 -11.08 4.33
C ALA A 155 10.72 -11.77 3.53
N LYS A 156 10.70 -13.10 3.43
CA LYS A 156 11.67 -13.87 2.63
C LYS A 156 11.70 -13.54 1.14
N ARG A 157 10.73 -12.79 0.63
CA ARG A 157 10.78 -12.28 -0.73
C ARG A 157 11.85 -11.22 -0.92
N ALA A 158 12.18 -10.46 0.14
CA ALA A 158 13.25 -9.47 0.11
C ALA A 158 14.62 -10.14 0.05
N ASP A 159 14.82 -11.18 0.84
CA ASP A 159 16.03 -12.03 0.81
C ASP A 159 15.67 -13.45 1.25
N ALA A 160 15.83 -14.41 0.35
CA ALA A 160 15.54 -15.82 0.59
C ALA A 160 16.48 -16.46 1.64
N SER A 161 17.64 -15.85 1.90
CA SER A 161 18.62 -16.32 2.88
C SER A 161 18.30 -15.91 4.32
N MET A 162 17.29 -15.06 4.54
CA MET A 162 16.90 -14.61 5.89
C MET A 162 16.61 -15.79 6.81
N ASP A 163 17.36 -15.85 7.90
CA ASP A 163 17.17 -16.83 8.97
C ASP A 163 16.17 -16.30 10.00
N LEU A 164 14.92 -16.68 9.81
CA LEU A 164 13.82 -16.25 10.69
C LEU A 164 13.83 -16.93 12.07
N SER A 165 14.72 -17.89 12.30
CA SER A 165 14.87 -18.52 13.62
C SER A 165 15.56 -17.60 14.64
N LYS A 166 16.13 -16.50 14.15
CA LYS A 166 16.86 -15.49 14.94
C LYS A 166 16.11 -14.17 15.11
N SER A 167 14.89 -14.11 14.62
CA SER A 167 14.03 -12.92 14.66
C SER A 167 13.16 -12.88 15.92
#